data_caa17d02ced92301be22db8b9ecbecd5
#
_entry.id   caa17d02ced92301be22db8b9ecbecd5
#
_cell.length_a   1.000
_cell.length_b   1.000
_cell.length_c   1.000
_cell.angle_alpha   90.00
_cell.angle_beta   90.00
_cell.angle_gamma   90.00
#
_symmetry.space_group_name_H-M   'P 1'
#
loop_
_entity.id
_entity.type
_entity.pdbx_description
1 polymer ?
#
loop_
_entity_poly.entity_id
_entity_poly.type
_entity_poly.pdbx_seq_one_letter_code
_entity_poly.pdbx_strand_id
1 'polypeptide(L)'
;CHPYFTKYIFPEIVNRYPNAQADDYLLFPNIKDRSALYKKISKIFVRVSSELNLYRKNGTTRPLYSIRHSFISQRYNANAPLHVIARSSNNSEKVIRSNYLDQEDQMLINEHKSLFPQKKKN
;
A
#
# COMPACT_ATOMS: atom_id res chain seq x y z
N CYS A 1 -0.88 7.96 14.21
CA CYS A 1 -1.90 7.05 13.68
C CYS A 1 -3.00 7.88 13.00
N HIS A 2 -3.66 7.34 11.97
CA HIS A 2 -4.72 8.08 11.27
C HIS A 2 -5.93 8.29 12.21
N PRO A 3 -6.52 9.51 12.31
CA PRO A 3 -7.63 9.78 13.22
C PRO A 3 -8.82 8.82 13.09
N TYR A 4 -9.15 8.40 11.88
CA TYR A 4 -10.19 7.40 11.63
C TYR A 4 -9.89 6.07 12.31
N PHE A 5 -8.64 5.58 12.25
CA PHE A 5 -8.24 4.35 12.92
C PHE A 5 -8.42 4.47 14.42
N THR A 6 -7.92 5.55 15.02
CA THR A 6 -7.99 5.76 16.48
C THR A 6 -9.42 5.90 16.97
N LYS A 7 -10.27 6.58 16.19
CA LYS A 7 -11.66 6.87 16.58
C LYS A 7 -12.61 5.70 16.39
N TYR A 8 -12.44 4.92 15.32
CA TYR A 8 -13.43 3.92 14.91
C TYR A 8 -12.92 2.48 14.94
N ILE A 9 -11.67 2.24 14.54
CA ILE A 9 -11.17 0.86 14.39
C ILE A 9 -10.51 0.37 15.67
N PHE A 10 -9.70 1.19 16.33
CA PHE A 10 -8.98 0.77 17.54
C PHE A 10 -9.91 0.37 18.70
N PRO A 11 -11.00 1.10 19.01
CA PRO A 11 -11.96 0.68 20.02
C PRO A 11 -12.61 -0.68 19.72
N GLU A 12 -12.94 -0.96 18.47
CA GLU A 12 -13.48 -2.25 18.04
C GLU A 12 -12.48 -3.40 18.28
N ILE A 13 -11.19 -3.16 18.04
CA ILE A 13 -10.14 -4.14 18.29
C ILE A 13 -10.02 -4.41 19.79
N VAL A 14 -9.99 -3.37 20.60
CA VAL A 14 -9.91 -3.49 22.06
C VAL A 14 -11.11 -4.25 22.62
N ASN A 15 -12.31 -3.92 22.18
CA ASN A 15 -13.53 -4.62 22.59
C ASN A 15 -13.51 -6.11 22.20
N ARG A 16 -12.94 -6.44 21.04
CA ARG A 16 -12.84 -7.82 20.55
C ARG A 16 -11.79 -8.64 21.30
N TYR A 17 -10.77 -8.00 21.84
CA TYR A 17 -9.64 -8.65 22.53
C TYR A 17 -9.39 -7.99 23.91
N PRO A 18 -10.34 -8.10 24.87
CA PRO A 18 -10.26 -7.37 26.14
C PRO A 18 -9.08 -7.82 27.02
N ASN A 19 -8.54 -9.01 26.79
CA ASN A 19 -7.41 -9.57 27.55
C ASN A 19 -6.07 -9.40 26.85
N ALA A 20 -6.00 -8.65 25.73
CA ALA A 20 -4.75 -8.41 25.03
C ALA A 20 -3.81 -7.54 25.87
N GLN A 21 -2.54 -7.90 25.90
CA GLN A 21 -1.48 -7.16 26.60
C GLN A 21 -0.87 -6.11 25.66
N ALA A 22 -0.11 -5.16 26.22
CA ALA A 22 0.49 -4.06 25.48
C ALA A 22 1.51 -4.50 24.42
N ASP A 23 2.13 -5.66 24.59
CA ASP A 23 3.11 -6.27 23.70
C ASP A 23 2.51 -7.30 22.72
N ASP A 24 1.21 -7.57 22.81
CA ASP A 24 0.51 -8.43 21.88
C ASP A 24 0.37 -7.77 20.48
N TYR A 25 0.20 -8.61 19.47
CA TYR A 25 -0.11 -8.12 18.15
C TYR A 25 -1.46 -7.40 18.12
N LEU A 26 -1.50 -6.22 17.51
CA LEU A 26 -2.70 -5.39 17.40
C LEU A 26 -3.89 -6.15 16.76
N LEU A 27 -3.60 -7.00 15.76
CA LEU A 27 -4.62 -7.81 15.09
C LEU A 27 -4.36 -9.30 15.35
N PHE A 28 -5.41 -10.00 15.77
CA PHE A 28 -5.38 -11.44 16.06
C PHE A 28 -4.28 -11.83 17.05
N PRO A 29 -4.28 -11.27 18.29
CA PRO A 29 -3.23 -11.51 19.28
C PRO A 29 -3.05 -12.99 19.63
N ASN A 30 -4.13 -13.77 19.59
CA ASN A 30 -4.13 -15.21 19.91
C ASN A 30 -3.50 -16.11 18.83
N ILE A 31 -3.16 -15.58 17.65
CA ILE A 31 -2.59 -16.38 16.56
C ILE A 31 -1.08 -16.20 16.54
N LYS A 32 -0.35 -17.21 17.02
CA LYS A 32 1.13 -17.21 17.05
C LYS A 32 1.76 -17.39 15.67
N ASP A 33 1.20 -18.26 14.83
CA ASP A 33 1.71 -18.47 13.46
C ASP A 33 1.26 -17.32 12.53
N ARG A 34 2.10 -16.29 12.48
CA ARG A 34 1.86 -15.08 11.66
C ARG A 34 1.94 -15.36 10.16
N SER A 35 2.73 -16.36 9.75
CA SER A 35 2.85 -16.75 8.34
C SER A 35 1.56 -17.40 7.83
N ALA A 36 1.00 -18.35 8.60
CA ALA A 36 -0.29 -18.96 8.27
C ALA A 36 -1.42 -17.93 8.27
N LEU A 37 -1.42 -17.01 9.25
CA LEU A 37 -2.38 -15.91 9.29
C LEU A 37 -2.29 -15.02 8.05
N TYR A 38 -1.09 -14.62 7.65
CA TYR A 38 -0.89 -13.81 6.43
C TYR A 38 -1.44 -14.50 5.18
N LYS A 39 -1.15 -15.81 5.01
CA LYS A 39 -1.69 -16.60 3.90
C LYS A 39 -3.23 -16.63 3.90
N LYS A 40 -3.84 -16.79 5.07
CA LYS A 40 -5.31 -16.79 5.24
C LYS A 40 -5.91 -15.42 4.88
N ILE A 41 -5.34 -14.33 5.40
CA ILE A 41 -5.78 -12.97 5.09
C ILE A 41 -5.63 -12.67 3.59
N SER A 42 -4.51 -13.07 2.98
CA SER A 42 -4.26 -12.88 1.54
C SER A 42 -5.30 -13.60 0.69
N LYS A 43 -5.68 -14.84 1.04
CA LYS A 43 -6.74 -15.57 0.34
C LYS A 43 -8.11 -14.87 0.45
N ILE A 44 -8.46 -14.38 1.64
CA ILE A 44 -9.71 -13.62 1.86
C ILE A 44 -9.68 -12.33 1.04
N PHE A 45 -8.56 -11.62 1.04
CA PHE A 45 -8.40 -10.39 0.25
C PHE A 45 -8.59 -10.64 -1.24
N VAL A 46 -7.97 -11.69 -1.79
CA VAL A 46 -8.13 -12.05 -3.22
C VAL A 46 -9.59 -12.35 -3.54
N ARG A 47 -10.27 -13.13 -2.70
CA ARG A 47 -11.68 -13.44 -2.88
C ARG A 47 -12.54 -12.19 -2.92
N VAL A 48 -12.49 -11.37 -1.86
CA VAL A 48 -13.31 -10.15 -1.74
C VAL A 48 -12.99 -9.16 -2.86
N SER A 49 -11.71 -8.95 -3.17
CA SER A 49 -11.33 -8.03 -4.24
C SER A 49 -11.72 -8.52 -5.64
N SER A 50 -11.79 -9.85 -5.84
CA SER A 50 -12.29 -10.43 -7.09
C SER A 50 -13.82 -10.28 -7.21
N GLU A 51 -14.57 -10.52 -6.15
CA GLU A 51 -16.03 -10.31 -6.10
C GLU A 51 -16.40 -8.85 -6.40
N LEU A 52 -15.56 -7.91 -5.95
CA LEU A 52 -15.72 -6.47 -6.20
C LEU A 52 -15.11 -5.99 -7.54
N ASN A 53 -14.59 -6.88 -8.38
CA ASN A 53 -13.88 -6.56 -9.63
C ASN A 53 -12.67 -5.62 -9.44
N LEU A 54 -12.03 -5.67 -8.28
CA LEU A 54 -10.88 -4.84 -7.92
C LEU A 54 -9.54 -5.57 -8.02
N TYR A 55 -9.56 -6.92 -8.06
CA TYR A 55 -8.34 -7.72 -8.03
C TYR A 55 -7.49 -7.59 -9.29
N ARG A 56 -8.13 -7.44 -10.46
CA ARG A 56 -7.43 -7.24 -11.74
C ARG A 56 -7.82 -5.90 -12.36
N LYS A 57 -6.82 -5.17 -12.83
CA LYS A 57 -7.02 -3.95 -13.62
C LYS A 57 -5.93 -3.87 -14.70
N ASN A 58 -6.34 -3.69 -15.95
CA ASN A 58 -5.44 -3.57 -17.10
C ASN A 58 -4.44 -4.75 -17.20
N GLY A 59 -4.90 -5.98 -16.97
CA GLY A 59 -4.05 -7.19 -16.99
C GLY A 59 -3.18 -7.42 -15.76
N THR A 60 -3.08 -6.46 -14.87
CA THR A 60 -2.25 -6.55 -13.65
C THR A 60 -3.07 -6.99 -12.44
N THR A 61 -2.55 -7.96 -11.67
CA THR A 61 -3.16 -8.38 -10.41
C THR A 61 -2.77 -7.44 -9.27
N ARG A 62 -3.70 -7.28 -8.31
CA ARG A 62 -3.51 -6.46 -7.11
C ARG A 62 -3.54 -7.34 -5.87
N PRO A 63 -2.40 -7.93 -5.45
CA PRO A 63 -2.32 -8.72 -4.22
C PRO A 63 -2.48 -7.82 -2.99
N LEU A 64 -2.61 -8.42 -1.80
CA LEU A 64 -2.70 -7.69 -0.52
C LEU A 64 -1.57 -6.64 -0.37
N TYR A 65 -0.38 -6.94 -0.86
CA TYR A 65 0.77 -6.03 -0.83
C TYR A 65 0.54 -4.73 -1.64
N SER A 66 -0.37 -4.73 -2.62
CA SER A 66 -0.69 -3.54 -3.41
C SER A 66 -1.30 -2.40 -2.58
N ILE A 67 -1.91 -2.71 -1.43
CA ILE A 67 -2.40 -1.70 -0.47
C ILE A 67 -1.24 -0.82 0.02
N ARG A 68 -0.09 -1.43 0.30
CA ARG A 68 1.12 -0.70 0.71
C ARG A 68 1.62 0.22 -0.40
N HIS A 69 1.64 -0.26 -1.64
CA HIS A 69 1.99 0.58 -2.79
C HIS A 69 1.03 1.76 -2.93
N SER A 70 -0.28 1.53 -2.83
CA SER A 70 -1.28 2.59 -2.89
C SER A 70 -1.08 3.64 -1.79
N PHE A 71 -0.79 3.20 -0.55
CA PHE A 71 -0.50 4.10 0.56
C PHE A 71 0.71 4.99 0.27
N ILE A 72 1.82 4.39 -0.18
CA ILE A 72 3.05 5.12 -0.50
C ILE A 72 2.80 6.11 -1.63
N SER A 73 2.16 5.68 -2.73
CA SER A 73 1.82 6.54 -3.88
C SER A 73 0.97 7.74 -3.47
N GLN A 74 -0.08 7.51 -2.68
CA GLN A 74 -0.94 8.60 -2.21
C GLN A 74 -0.18 9.62 -1.36
N ARG A 75 0.71 9.15 -0.47
CA ARG A 75 1.52 10.04 0.36
C ARG A 75 2.55 10.80 -0.44
N TYR A 76 3.19 10.15 -1.40
CA TYR A 76 4.13 10.76 -2.31
C TYR A 76 3.46 11.86 -3.15
N ASN A 77 2.33 11.56 -3.78
CA ASN A 77 1.55 12.53 -4.56
C ASN A 77 0.99 13.69 -3.73
N ALA A 78 0.81 13.49 -2.44
CA ALA A 78 0.45 14.54 -1.48
C ALA A 78 1.67 15.33 -0.96
N ASN A 79 2.84 15.17 -1.57
CA ASN A 79 4.11 15.82 -1.19
C ASN A 79 4.52 15.58 0.28
N ALA A 80 4.15 14.43 0.86
CA ALA A 80 4.62 14.09 2.19
C ALA A 80 6.15 13.85 2.19
N PRO A 81 6.90 14.28 3.23
CA PRO A 81 8.33 14.08 3.31
C PRO A 81 8.72 12.60 3.20
N LEU A 82 9.74 12.27 2.39
CA LEU A 82 10.16 10.88 2.14
C LEU A 82 10.48 10.09 3.40
N HIS A 83 11.13 10.72 4.39
CA HIS A 83 11.45 10.08 5.66
C HIS A 83 10.19 9.66 6.45
N VAL A 84 9.10 10.45 6.35
CA VAL A 84 7.81 10.14 6.97
C VAL A 84 7.15 8.95 6.27
N ILE A 85 7.17 8.95 4.93
CA ILE A 85 6.65 7.85 4.13
C ILE A 85 7.44 6.57 4.42
N ALA A 86 8.77 6.65 4.42
CA ALA A 86 9.68 5.56 4.68
C ALA A 86 9.40 4.91 6.05
N ARG A 87 9.35 5.72 7.09
CA ARG A 87 9.07 5.28 8.47
C ARG A 87 7.68 4.65 8.60
N SER A 88 6.65 5.29 8.05
CA SER A 88 5.26 4.82 8.17
C SER A 88 4.98 3.58 7.34
N SER A 89 5.74 3.36 6.26
CA SER A 89 5.62 2.17 5.41
C SER A 89 6.66 1.09 5.71
N ASN A 90 7.53 1.27 6.73
CA ASN A 90 8.64 0.39 7.05
C ASN A 90 9.50 0.07 5.81
N ASN A 91 9.87 1.11 5.06
CA ASN A 91 10.78 1.08 3.92
C ASN A 91 11.97 2.00 4.16
N SER A 92 13.04 1.87 3.38
CA SER A 92 14.06 2.91 3.32
C SER A 92 13.68 4.00 2.32
N GLU A 93 14.15 5.23 2.55
CA GLU A 93 13.96 6.34 1.60
C GLU A 93 14.53 6.01 0.23
N LYS A 94 15.67 5.29 0.19
CA LYS A 94 16.29 4.84 -1.05
C LYS A 94 15.33 3.98 -1.89
N VAL A 95 14.64 3.03 -1.27
CA VAL A 95 13.68 2.14 -1.95
C VAL A 95 12.46 2.93 -2.44
N ILE A 96 11.97 3.90 -1.64
CA ILE A 96 10.85 4.75 -2.08
C ILE A 96 11.29 5.60 -3.26
N ARG A 97 12.45 6.24 -3.14
CA ARG A 97 12.99 7.11 -4.18
C ARG A 97 13.20 6.36 -5.50
N SER A 98 13.80 5.17 -5.50
CA SER A 98 14.01 4.39 -6.73
C SER A 98 12.71 3.98 -7.41
N ASN A 99 11.68 3.62 -6.63
CA ASN A 99 10.41 3.17 -7.21
C ASN A 99 9.53 4.32 -7.75
N TYR A 100 9.76 5.56 -7.33
CA TYR A 100 8.91 6.70 -7.67
C TYR A 100 9.60 7.73 -8.56
N LEU A 101 10.92 7.89 -8.48
CA LEU A 101 11.67 8.69 -9.46
C LEU A 101 11.53 8.09 -10.87
N ASP A 102 11.57 6.77 -10.99
CA ASP A 102 11.33 6.11 -12.29
C ASP A 102 9.95 6.45 -12.86
N GLN A 103 8.94 6.68 -12.02
CA GLN A 103 7.60 7.10 -12.47
C GLN A 103 7.55 8.57 -12.88
N GLU A 104 8.22 9.46 -12.16
CA GLU A 104 8.34 10.89 -12.52
C GLU A 104 9.14 11.04 -13.82
N ASP A 105 10.25 10.32 -13.95
CA ASP A 105 11.04 10.32 -15.18
C ASP A 105 10.25 9.80 -16.37
N GLN A 106 9.43 8.76 -16.20
CA GLN A 106 8.54 8.27 -17.26
C GLN A 106 7.42 9.28 -17.61
N MET A 107 6.86 9.97 -16.62
CA MET A 107 5.89 11.04 -16.85
C MET A 107 6.52 12.20 -17.61
N LEU A 108 7.68 12.69 -17.19
CA LEU A 108 8.42 13.74 -17.88
C LEU A 108 8.82 13.35 -19.32
N ILE A 109 9.27 12.10 -19.52
CA ILE A 109 9.58 11.58 -20.84
C ILE A 109 8.33 11.53 -21.72
N ASN A 110 7.18 11.15 -21.19
CA ASN A 110 5.93 11.09 -21.94
C ASN A 110 5.39 12.49 -22.26
N GLU A 111 5.47 13.43 -21.32
CA GLU A 111 5.16 14.84 -21.56
C GLU A 111 6.06 15.43 -22.63
N HIS A 112 7.38 15.22 -22.53
CA HIS A 112 8.34 15.70 -23.52
C HIS A 112 8.08 15.12 -24.91
N LYS A 113 7.74 13.82 -25.01
CA LYS A 113 7.35 13.19 -26.28
C LYS A 113 6.06 13.77 -26.87
N SER A 114 5.10 14.18 -26.04
CA SER A 114 3.86 14.80 -26.49
C SER A 114 4.07 16.21 -27.00
N LEU A 115 4.99 16.97 -26.39
CA LEU A 115 5.36 18.33 -26.80
C LEU A 115 6.24 18.36 -28.07
N PHE A 116 7.04 17.31 -28.28
CA PHE A 116 7.95 17.18 -29.42
C PHE A 116 7.72 15.88 -30.17
N PRO A 117 6.64 15.74 -30.93
CA PRO A 117 6.35 14.54 -31.68
C PRO A 117 7.47 14.24 -32.69
N GLN A 118 8.08 13.06 -32.55
CA GLN A 118 9.13 12.61 -33.47
C GLN A 118 8.56 12.51 -34.88
N LYS A 119 9.15 13.23 -35.85
CA LYS A 119 8.81 13.06 -37.26
C LYS A 119 9.05 11.59 -37.66
N LYS A 120 7.99 10.91 -38.11
CA LYS A 120 8.14 9.58 -38.69
C LYS A 120 9.10 9.74 -39.88
N LYS A 121 10.27 9.07 -39.80
CA LYS A 121 11.11 8.89 -41.00
C LYS A 121 10.35 7.97 -41.95
N ASN A 122 9.89 8.54 -43.04
CA ASN A 122 9.46 7.76 -44.22
C ASN A 122 10.68 7.10 -44.84
#